data_08cd38f96d9d0f5ab2b49f01cb381d36
#
_entry.id   08cd38f96d9d0f5ab2b49f01cb381d36
#
_cell.length_a   1.000
_cell.length_b   1.000
_cell.length_c   1.000
_cell.angle_alpha   90.00
_cell.angle_beta   90.00
_cell.angle_gamma   90.00
#
_symmetry.space_group_name_H-M   'P 1'
#
loop_
_entity.id
_entity.type
_entity.pdbx_description
1 polymer ?
#
loop_
_entity_poly.entity_id
_entity_poly.type
_entity_poly.pdbx_seq_one_letter_code
_entity_poly.pdbx_strand_id
1 'polypeptide(L)'
;MILNDVTATISTRGRHNTTLPLVLSSLLTQNCKPGKIIVYDDNDEFNDPRQNEVFNNILTAMLVMGVNWYWTPGARKGQIHNHEHARVNAETPFIWRIDDDNILLPDTLEKMYQVITSSSKIGAVGPCIVDPKRPLATNLASNKIEDIYLGLNVQWNMYKEYNVQPVEHLQGSTFMYRVEAAKHGYDLTLSRKGHREETIFTYEMVRAGWQLAAINGLNTWHFHYSNGGIRSDHEQKILVEDEKKFQIKLNQWGVRPRGHKLIFLDSGRGDHYAFKIIIPELLEKYKNAKIILAVCWPDCFWDIKTDNINICSLADALPITNVEEHNIYMFMEKNNWKKSLTEAYRALYL
;
A
#
# COMPACT_ATOMS: atom_id res chain seq x y z
N MET A 1 -0.49 -28.29 4.26
CA MET A 1 -1.24 -28.51 3.00
C MET A 1 -0.53 -27.78 1.87
N ILE A 2 -0.50 -28.36 0.65
CA ILE A 2 0.06 -27.68 -0.54
C ILE A 2 -1.10 -27.26 -1.45
N LEU A 3 -1.08 -26.01 -1.91
CA LEU A 3 -2.03 -25.44 -2.85
C LEU A 3 -1.40 -25.49 -4.26
N ASN A 4 -1.66 -26.60 -4.98
CA ASN A 4 -1.08 -26.85 -6.32
C ASN A 4 -1.57 -25.88 -7.39
N ASP A 5 -2.62 -25.14 -7.13
CA ASP A 5 -3.21 -24.12 -7.98
C ASP A 5 -2.67 -22.71 -7.72
N VAL A 6 -1.67 -22.57 -6.84
CA VAL A 6 -1.03 -21.29 -6.50
C VAL A 6 0.47 -21.33 -6.85
N THR A 7 0.91 -20.35 -7.63
CA THR A 7 2.32 -20.02 -7.86
C THR A 7 2.69 -18.75 -7.10
N ALA A 8 3.67 -18.84 -6.20
CA ALA A 8 4.27 -17.64 -5.59
C ALA A 8 5.38 -17.11 -6.51
N THR A 9 5.44 -15.79 -6.70
CA THR A 9 6.43 -15.13 -7.55
C THR A 9 7.15 -14.02 -6.80
N ILE A 10 8.48 -14.00 -6.90
CA ILE A 10 9.35 -13.02 -6.26
C ILE A 10 10.26 -12.43 -7.32
N SER A 11 10.35 -11.11 -7.41
CA SER A 11 11.38 -10.42 -8.18
C SER A 11 12.43 -9.86 -7.22
N THR A 12 13.71 -10.16 -7.44
CA THR A 12 14.78 -9.76 -6.53
C THR A 12 15.94 -9.10 -7.24
N ARG A 13 16.54 -8.07 -6.61
CA ARG A 13 17.76 -7.41 -7.06
C ARG A 13 18.60 -6.92 -5.89
N GLY A 14 19.82 -7.41 -5.75
CA GLY A 14 20.78 -6.97 -4.74
C GLY A 14 20.39 -7.29 -3.29
N ARG A 15 19.49 -8.28 -3.07
CA ARG A 15 19.00 -8.63 -1.73
C ARG A 15 19.27 -10.07 -1.29
N HIS A 16 20.15 -10.76 -2.01
CA HIS A 16 20.49 -12.17 -1.75
C HIS A 16 21.02 -12.42 -0.33
N ASN A 17 21.81 -11.51 0.19
CA ASN A 17 22.43 -11.64 1.52
C ASN A 17 21.72 -10.82 2.61
N THR A 18 20.52 -10.33 2.35
CA THR A 18 19.80 -9.47 3.27
C THR A 18 18.36 -9.95 3.51
N THR A 19 17.39 -9.44 2.78
CA THR A 19 15.97 -9.70 3.03
C THR A 19 15.43 -10.95 2.32
N LEU A 20 15.94 -11.28 1.16
CA LEU A 20 15.43 -12.43 0.38
C LEU A 20 15.45 -13.76 1.15
N PRO A 21 16.53 -14.14 1.91
CA PRO A 21 16.49 -15.35 2.74
C PRO A 21 15.36 -15.33 3.78
N LEU A 22 15.02 -14.18 4.33
CA LEU A 22 13.93 -14.03 5.29
C LEU A 22 12.56 -14.25 4.64
N VAL A 23 12.38 -13.73 3.42
CA VAL A 23 11.15 -13.97 2.64
C VAL A 23 10.98 -15.45 2.35
N LEU A 24 12.03 -16.12 1.86
CA LEU A 24 12.00 -17.56 1.55
C LEU A 24 11.76 -18.38 2.82
N SER A 25 12.36 -18.02 3.94
CA SER A 25 12.11 -18.68 5.23
C SER A 25 10.65 -18.49 5.67
N SER A 26 10.07 -17.31 5.45
CA SER A 26 8.66 -17.05 5.79
C SER A 26 7.69 -17.84 4.89
N LEU A 27 8.07 -18.14 3.65
CA LEU A 27 7.32 -19.05 2.78
C LEU A 27 7.39 -20.50 3.27
N LEU A 28 8.57 -20.92 3.74
CA LEU A 28 8.75 -22.27 4.31
C LEU A 28 7.87 -22.54 5.53
N THR A 29 7.62 -21.49 6.32
CA THR A 29 6.82 -21.58 7.57
C THR A 29 5.31 -21.35 7.37
N GLN A 30 4.84 -21.13 6.12
CA GLN A 30 3.40 -21.01 5.87
C GLN A 30 2.63 -22.27 6.29
N ASN A 31 1.43 -22.12 6.88
CA ASN A 31 0.52 -23.23 7.19
C ASN A 31 0.10 -23.98 5.90
N CYS A 32 -0.32 -23.23 4.89
CA CYS A 32 -0.51 -23.71 3.54
C CYS A 32 0.63 -23.20 2.66
N LYS A 33 1.21 -24.04 1.82
CA LYS A 33 2.32 -23.69 0.94
C LYS A 33 1.86 -23.59 -0.51
N PRO A 34 2.42 -22.68 -1.33
CA PRO A 34 2.17 -22.68 -2.76
C PRO A 34 2.74 -23.96 -3.38
N GLY A 35 2.11 -24.47 -4.44
CA GLY A 35 2.63 -25.62 -5.18
C GLY A 35 3.92 -25.32 -5.94
N LYS A 36 4.12 -24.06 -6.31
CA LYS A 36 5.28 -23.57 -7.05
C LYS A 36 5.76 -22.24 -6.52
N ILE A 37 7.09 -22.03 -6.48
CA ILE A 37 7.73 -20.74 -6.22
C ILE A 37 8.63 -20.41 -7.41
N ILE A 38 8.53 -19.20 -7.95
CA ILE A 38 9.43 -18.70 -8.99
C ILE A 38 10.12 -17.44 -8.48
N VAL A 39 11.44 -17.47 -8.43
CA VAL A 39 12.27 -16.31 -8.12
C VAL A 39 12.90 -15.80 -9.41
N TYR A 40 12.62 -14.55 -9.75
CA TYR A 40 13.24 -13.83 -10.86
C TYR A 40 14.42 -13.02 -10.34
N ASP A 41 15.63 -13.44 -10.72
CA ASP A 41 16.85 -12.74 -10.38
C ASP A 41 17.11 -11.61 -11.37
N ASP A 42 16.74 -10.37 -10.99
CA ASP A 42 16.88 -9.18 -11.83
C ASP A 42 18.27 -8.50 -11.70
N ASN A 43 19.26 -9.19 -11.12
CA ASN A 43 20.63 -8.70 -11.07
C ASN A 43 21.27 -8.67 -12.46
N ASP A 44 22.30 -7.83 -12.63
CA ASP A 44 23.03 -7.75 -13.89
C ASP A 44 23.81 -9.06 -14.16
N GLU A 45 24.28 -9.71 -13.10
CA GLU A 45 24.85 -11.04 -13.13
C GLU A 45 23.92 -12.01 -12.40
N PHE A 46 23.69 -13.17 -13.03
CA PHE A 46 22.86 -14.23 -12.43
C PHE A 46 23.61 -14.88 -11.27
N ASN A 47 22.96 -14.97 -10.12
CA ASN A 47 23.49 -15.64 -8.93
C ASN A 47 22.82 -17.01 -8.79
N ASP A 48 23.58 -18.09 -8.98
CA ASP A 48 23.06 -19.43 -8.73
C ASP A 48 22.81 -19.63 -7.23
N PRO A 49 21.56 -19.80 -6.79
CA PRO A 49 21.23 -19.90 -5.36
C PRO A 49 21.85 -21.13 -4.69
N ARG A 50 22.22 -22.17 -5.47
CA ARG A 50 22.83 -23.39 -4.95
C ARG A 50 24.26 -23.16 -4.45
N GLN A 51 24.90 -22.08 -4.87
CA GLN A 51 26.23 -21.69 -4.39
C GLN A 51 26.20 -21.05 -2.99
N ASN A 52 25.04 -20.64 -2.53
CA ASN A 52 24.84 -20.10 -1.19
C ASN A 52 24.21 -21.17 -0.30
N GLU A 53 24.93 -21.56 0.76
CA GLU A 53 24.49 -22.62 1.67
C GLU A 53 23.12 -22.37 2.28
N VAL A 54 22.83 -21.11 2.69
CA VAL A 54 21.54 -20.75 3.28
C VAL A 54 20.40 -20.96 2.30
N PHE A 55 20.54 -20.47 1.07
CA PHE A 55 19.53 -20.68 0.03
C PHE A 55 19.37 -22.15 -0.32
N ASN A 56 20.49 -22.85 -0.50
CA ASN A 56 20.45 -24.27 -0.86
C ASN A 56 19.70 -25.09 0.20
N ASN A 57 19.91 -24.80 1.48
CA ASN A 57 19.22 -25.48 2.58
C ASN A 57 17.73 -25.13 2.60
N ILE A 58 17.34 -23.85 2.44
CA ILE A 58 15.93 -23.43 2.38
C ILE A 58 15.23 -24.08 1.17
N LEU A 59 15.84 -24.02 -0.01
CA LEU A 59 15.26 -24.57 -1.24
C LEU A 59 15.16 -26.09 -1.20
N THR A 60 16.13 -26.76 -0.59
CA THR A 60 16.10 -28.22 -0.35
C THR A 60 14.95 -28.58 0.61
N ALA A 61 14.77 -27.81 1.69
CA ALA A 61 13.65 -28.02 2.63
C ALA A 61 12.29 -27.83 1.93
N MET A 62 12.16 -26.85 1.04
CA MET A 62 10.96 -26.65 0.21
C MET A 62 10.64 -27.88 -0.65
N LEU A 63 11.64 -28.44 -1.34
CA LEU A 63 11.47 -29.66 -2.14
C LEU A 63 11.03 -30.86 -1.29
N VAL A 64 11.66 -31.04 -0.11
CA VAL A 64 11.28 -32.10 0.84
C VAL A 64 9.83 -31.95 1.29
N MET A 65 9.34 -30.70 1.42
CA MET A 65 7.95 -30.41 1.74
C MET A 65 6.99 -30.49 0.55
N GLY A 66 7.47 -30.83 -0.65
CA GLY A 66 6.67 -30.96 -1.86
C GLY A 66 6.41 -29.64 -2.59
N VAL A 67 7.14 -28.57 -2.29
CA VAL A 67 7.05 -27.29 -2.99
C VAL A 67 8.10 -27.24 -4.09
N ASN A 68 7.64 -27.10 -5.34
CA ASN A 68 8.54 -26.93 -6.47
C ASN A 68 9.05 -25.48 -6.52
N TRP A 69 10.33 -25.29 -6.79
CA TRP A 69 10.88 -23.96 -6.96
C TRP A 69 11.69 -23.83 -8.26
N TYR A 70 11.68 -22.60 -8.78
CA TYR A 70 12.44 -22.23 -9.97
C TYR A 70 13.14 -20.91 -9.69
N TRP A 71 14.42 -20.84 -10.00
CA TRP A 71 15.22 -19.64 -9.93
C TRP A 71 15.69 -19.31 -11.34
N THR A 72 15.29 -18.18 -11.87
CA THR A 72 15.48 -17.83 -13.27
C THR A 72 16.01 -16.41 -13.42
N PRO A 73 16.87 -16.17 -14.43
CA PRO A 73 17.22 -14.79 -14.76
C PRO A 73 15.98 -13.94 -14.99
N GLY A 74 15.93 -12.77 -14.36
CA GLY A 74 14.90 -11.77 -14.59
C GLY A 74 15.12 -11.01 -15.90
N ALA A 75 14.17 -10.13 -16.22
CA ALA A 75 14.23 -9.33 -17.45
C ALA A 75 15.32 -8.26 -17.43
N ARG A 76 15.91 -7.97 -16.27
CA ARG A 76 16.84 -6.84 -16.00
C ARG A 76 16.26 -5.46 -16.33
N LYS A 77 14.93 -5.40 -16.39
CA LYS A 77 14.14 -4.22 -16.70
C LYS A 77 13.26 -3.75 -15.52
N GLY A 78 13.44 -4.36 -14.36
CA GLY A 78 12.66 -4.09 -13.16
C GLY A 78 11.54 -5.10 -12.90
N GLN A 79 10.99 -5.04 -11.71
CA GLN A 79 10.02 -6.02 -11.21
C GLN A 79 8.76 -6.15 -12.08
N ILE A 80 8.28 -5.07 -12.69
CA ILE A 80 7.08 -5.09 -13.53
C ILE A 80 7.21 -6.10 -14.68
N HIS A 81 8.36 -6.12 -15.35
CA HIS A 81 8.61 -7.06 -16.44
C HIS A 81 8.66 -8.51 -15.97
N ASN A 82 9.19 -8.75 -14.77
CA ASN A 82 9.23 -10.08 -14.17
C ASN A 82 7.82 -10.55 -13.76
N HIS A 83 7.01 -9.67 -13.17
CA HIS A 83 5.63 -9.98 -12.83
C HIS A 83 4.75 -10.17 -14.06
N GLU A 84 4.96 -9.40 -15.13
CA GLU A 84 4.27 -9.62 -16.41
C GLU A 84 4.66 -10.95 -17.03
N HIS A 85 5.95 -11.30 -17.00
CA HIS A 85 6.42 -12.60 -17.47
C HIS A 85 5.76 -13.75 -16.68
N ALA A 86 5.68 -13.62 -15.36
CA ALA A 86 5.00 -14.62 -14.52
C ALA A 86 3.52 -14.75 -14.87
N ARG A 87 2.84 -13.62 -15.12
CA ARG A 87 1.41 -13.60 -15.50
C ARG A 87 1.17 -14.28 -16.85
N VAL A 88 1.97 -13.92 -17.87
CA VAL A 88 1.80 -14.45 -19.24
C VAL A 88 2.10 -15.96 -19.31
N ASN A 89 3.06 -16.43 -18.52
CA ASN A 89 3.45 -17.83 -18.47
C ASN A 89 2.85 -18.59 -17.27
N ALA A 90 1.72 -18.09 -16.73
CA ALA A 90 1.07 -18.73 -15.61
C ALA A 90 0.53 -20.11 -15.98
N GLU A 91 0.94 -21.14 -15.23
CA GLU A 91 0.42 -22.51 -15.35
C GLU A 91 -0.63 -22.82 -14.27
N THR A 92 -0.79 -21.93 -13.31
CA THR A 92 -1.75 -22.03 -12.20
C THR A 92 -2.80 -20.93 -12.27
N PRO A 93 -4.01 -21.14 -11.79
CA PRO A 93 -5.07 -20.14 -11.81
C PRO A 93 -4.81 -18.94 -10.90
N PHE A 94 -3.94 -19.11 -9.89
CA PHE A 94 -3.61 -18.04 -8.94
C PHE A 94 -2.11 -17.77 -8.92
N ILE A 95 -1.76 -16.47 -8.94
CA ILE A 95 -0.40 -16.00 -8.66
C ILE A 95 -0.41 -15.23 -7.34
N TRP A 96 0.50 -15.58 -6.46
CA TRP A 96 0.83 -14.83 -5.26
C TRP A 96 2.12 -14.06 -5.49
N ARG A 97 1.99 -12.76 -5.75
CA ARG A 97 3.10 -11.85 -5.90
C ARG A 97 3.65 -11.45 -4.53
N ILE A 98 4.97 -11.42 -4.37
CA ILE A 98 5.66 -11.12 -3.12
C ILE A 98 6.92 -10.30 -3.45
N ASP A 99 7.10 -9.17 -2.77
CA ASP A 99 8.36 -8.43 -2.84
C ASP A 99 9.44 -9.09 -1.98
N ASP A 100 10.70 -8.88 -2.32
CA ASP A 100 11.85 -9.56 -1.74
C ASP A 100 12.31 -9.00 -0.38
N ASP A 101 11.48 -8.17 0.27
CA ASP A 101 11.68 -7.62 1.62
C ASP A 101 10.44 -7.71 2.52
N ASN A 102 9.60 -8.72 2.30
CA ASN A 102 8.46 -9.02 3.14
C ASN A 102 8.76 -10.10 4.19
N ILE A 103 8.13 -10.02 5.35
CA ILE A 103 7.97 -11.14 6.28
C ILE A 103 6.50 -11.49 6.36
N LEU A 104 6.18 -12.67 5.89
CA LEU A 104 4.83 -13.20 5.81
C LEU A 104 4.48 -13.95 7.10
N LEU A 105 3.30 -13.69 7.65
CA LEU A 105 2.82 -14.49 8.78
C LEU A 105 2.45 -15.90 8.32
N PRO A 106 2.50 -16.91 9.20
CA PRO A 106 2.28 -18.31 8.83
C PRO A 106 0.93 -18.61 8.16
N ASP A 107 -0.09 -17.84 8.43
CA ASP A 107 -1.46 -18.00 7.91
C ASP A 107 -1.76 -17.10 6.67
N THR A 108 -0.77 -16.35 6.19
CA THR A 108 -0.97 -15.36 5.11
C THR A 108 -1.54 -15.99 3.83
N LEU A 109 -0.92 -17.05 3.32
CA LEU A 109 -1.39 -17.73 2.13
C LEU A 109 -2.76 -18.38 2.33
N GLU A 110 -2.92 -19.09 3.45
CA GLU A 110 -4.17 -19.78 3.78
C GLU A 110 -5.36 -18.81 3.77
N LYS A 111 -5.22 -17.68 4.44
CA LYS A 111 -6.29 -16.68 4.56
C LYS A 111 -6.59 -16.00 3.23
N MET A 112 -5.58 -15.62 2.47
CA MET A 112 -5.79 -15.06 1.13
C MET A 112 -6.47 -16.06 0.21
N TYR A 113 -6.07 -17.34 0.26
CA TYR A 113 -6.67 -18.40 -0.55
C TYR A 113 -8.14 -18.63 -0.19
N GLN A 114 -8.48 -18.67 1.10
CA GLN A 114 -9.86 -18.78 1.57
C GLN A 114 -10.74 -17.63 1.03
N VAL A 115 -10.21 -16.39 1.06
CA VAL A 115 -10.98 -15.22 0.57
C VAL A 115 -11.13 -15.24 -0.94
N ILE A 116 -10.05 -15.46 -1.72
CA ILE A 116 -10.14 -15.40 -3.19
C ILE A 116 -10.99 -16.55 -3.76
N THR A 117 -11.05 -17.69 -3.08
CA THR A 117 -11.88 -18.84 -3.49
C THR A 117 -13.31 -18.79 -2.97
N SER A 118 -13.61 -17.92 -2.00
CA SER A 118 -14.98 -17.78 -1.45
C SER A 118 -15.98 -17.26 -2.49
N SER A 119 -15.51 -16.58 -3.54
CA SER A 119 -16.34 -16.11 -4.65
C SER A 119 -15.54 -16.08 -5.95
N SER A 120 -16.17 -16.55 -7.03
CA SER A 120 -15.59 -16.45 -8.38
C SER A 120 -15.48 -15.02 -8.91
N LYS A 121 -16.07 -14.03 -8.23
CA LYS A 121 -16.00 -12.61 -8.58
C LYS A 121 -14.79 -11.91 -7.99
N ILE A 122 -14.10 -12.51 -7.02
CA ILE A 122 -12.90 -11.89 -6.42
C ILE A 122 -11.71 -12.11 -7.34
N GLY A 123 -11.20 -11.02 -7.91
CA GLY A 123 -10.05 -11.01 -8.82
C GLY A 123 -8.71 -10.95 -8.11
N ALA A 124 -8.63 -10.24 -6.98
CA ALA A 124 -7.42 -10.19 -6.17
C ALA A 124 -7.71 -9.93 -4.69
N VAL A 125 -6.75 -10.33 -3.84
CA VAL A 125 -6.80 -10.18 -2.39
C VAL A 125 -5.41 -9.84 -1.86
N GLY A 126 -5.32 -8.88 -0.94
CA GLY A 126 -4.07 -8.51 -0.26
C GLY A 126 -4.19 -8.51 1.26
N PRO A 127 -3.12 -8.81 1.98
CA PRO A 127 -3.04 -8.63 3.42
C PRO A 127 -2.85 -7.15 3.76
N CYS A 128 -2.89 -6.81 5.06
CA CYS A 128 -2.37 -5.53 5.53
C CYS A 128 -0.85 -5.52 5.46
N ILE A 129 -0.30 -4.43 4.94
CA ILE A 129 1.13 -4.20 4.84
C ILE A 129 1.56 -3.28 5.97
N VAL A 130 2.44 -3.76 6.84
CA VAL A 130 2.92 -3.00 7.99
C VAL A 130 4.36 -2.57 7.75
N ASP A 131 4.59 -1.26 7.74
CA ASP A 131 5.94 -0.70 7.79
C ASP A 131 6.41 -0.71 9.25
N PRO A 132 7.50 -1.41 9.60
CA PRO A 132 8.03 -1.40 10.97
C PRO A 132 8.38 -0.01 11.50
N LYS A 133 8.67 0.92 10.60
CA LYS A 133 8.97 2.32 10.94
C LYS A 133 7.71 3.16 11.19
N ARG A 134 6.55 2.67 10.75
CA ARG A 134 5.26 3.36 10.83
C ARG A 134 4.12 2.39 11.10
N PRO A 135 4.13 1.66 12.24
CA PRO A 135 3.11 0.66 12.53
C PRO A 135 1.82 1.34 13.03
N LEU A 136 1.17 2.11 12.17
CA LEU A 136 -0.01 2.88 12.54
C LEU A 136 -1.29 2.18 12.14
N ALA A 137 -2.22 2.08 13.10
CA ALA A 137 -3.62 1.92 12.80
C ALA A 137 -4.27 3.31 12.77
N THR A 138 -4.88 3.69 11.66
CA THR A 138 -5.60 4.95 11.56
C THR A 138 -6.99 4.74 10.97
N ASN A 139 -7.99 5.42 11.54
CA ASN A 139 -9.35 5.44 11.01
C ASN A 139 -9.49 6.26 9.72
N LEU A 140 -8.40 6.86 9.25
CA LEU A 140 -8.37 7.67 8.02
C LEU A 140 -8.20 6.85 6.75
N ALA A 141 -8.00 5.54 6.87
CA ALA A 141 -7.79 4.68 5.71
C ALA A 141 -8.98 4.73 4.75
N SER A 142 -8.69 4.82 3.47
CA SER A 142 -9.67 4.77 2.40
C SER A 142 -9.44 3.57 1.50
N ASN A 143 -10.53 2.98 1.03
CA ASN A 143 -10.54 1.90 0.06
C ASN A 143 -10.85 2.38 -1.37
N LYS A 144 -10.96 3.70 -1.59
CA LYS A 144 -11.36 4.32 -2.85
C LYS A 144 -10.17 4.81 -3.66
N ILE A 145 -10.19 4.58 -4.96
CA ILE A 145 -9.16 5.10 -5.87
C ILE A 145 -9.15 6.64 -5.93
N GLU A 146 -10.30 7.28 -5.71
CA GLU A 146 -10.39 8.74 -5.62
C GLU A 146 -9.56 9.33 -4.49
N ASP A 147 -9.34 8.55 -3.42
CA ASP A 147 -8.59 8.95 -2.23
C ASP A 147 -7.11 8.53 -2.29
N ILE A 148 -6.60 8.15 -3.45
CA ILE A 148 -5.23 7.64 -3.64
C ILE A 148 -4.14 8.59 -3.11
N TYR A 149 -4.38 9.90 -3.14
CA TYR A 149 -3.43 10.90 -2.65
C TYR A 149 -3.59 11.24 -1.17
N LEU A 150 -4.52 10.62 -0.46
CA LEU A 150 -4.57 10.73 0.99
C LEU A 150 -3.39 10.04 1.68
N GLY A 151 -2.68 9.17 0.96
CA GLY A 151 -1.55 8.41 1.50
C GLY A 151 -1.93 7.32 2.51
N LEU A 152 -3.23 7.09 2.71
CA LEU A 152 -3.78 6.21 3.74
C LEU A 152 -4.67 5.14 3.11
N ASN A 153 -4.02 4.15 2.52
CA ASN A 153 -4.72 2.97 2.01
C ASN A 153 -5.09 2.03 3.17
N VAL A 154 -6.23 1.37 3.06
CA VAL A 154 -6.69 0.34 4.01
C VAL A 154 -5.62 -0.73 4.27
N GLN A 155 -4.84 -1.10 3.26
CA GLN A 155 -3.76 -2.08 3.43
C GLN A 155 -2.57 -1.60 4.26
N TRP A 156 -2.34 -0.29 4.41
CA TRP A 156 -1.22 0.27 5.15
C TRP A 156 -1.50 0.50 6.63
N ASN A 157 -2.56 -0.11 7.15
CA ASN A 157 -2.96 0.00 8.55
C ASN A 157 -2.79 -1.32 9.28
N MET A 158 -2.19 -1.26 10.46
CA MET A 158 -2.14 -2.39 11.36
C MET A 158 -3.47 -2.50 12.11
N TYR A 159 -4.26 -3.51 11.78
CA TYR A 159 -5.50 -3.81 12.49
C TYR A 159 -5.29 -4.95 13.50
N LYS A 160 -5.99 -4.86 14.62
CA LYS A 160 -6.00 -5.92 15.63
C LYS A 160 -7.02 -7.01 15.31
N GLU A 161 -8.12 -6.64 14.66
CA GLU A 161 -9.22 -7.54 14.37
C GLU A 161 -9.19 -7.98 12.92
N TYR A 162 -9.53 -9.25 12.72
CA TYR A 162 -9.59 -9.87 11.41
C TYR A 162 -10.88 -9.46 10.70
N ASN A 163 -10.76 -8.78 9.57
CA ASN A 163 -11.91 -8.36 8.78
C ASN A 163 -11.55 -8.31 7.28
N VAL A 164 -12.45 -8.77 6.43
CA VAL A 164 -12.32 -8.68 4.96
C VAL A 164 -13.08 -7.46 4.47
N GLN A 165 -12.38 -6.55 3.83
CA GLN A 165 -12.97 -5.32 3.30
C GLN A 165 -12.86 -5.28 1.76
N PRO A 166 -13.95 -4.90 1.05
CA PRO A 166 -13.87 -4.60 -0.37
C PRO A 166 -13.01 -3.35 -0.58
N VAL A 167 -12.13 -3.39 -1.59
CA VAL A 167 -11.26 -2.26 -1.96
C VAL A 167 -11.32 -2.04 -3.47
N GLU A 168 -11.02 -0.83 -3.93
CA GLU A 168 -10.97 -0.52 -5.36
C GLU A 168 -9.60 -0.73 -5.97
N HIS A 169 -8.55 -0.77 -5.16
CA HIS A 169 -7.19 -1.08 -5.60
C HIS A 169 -6.39 -1.67 -4.45
N LEU A 170 -5.34 -2.40 -4.80
CA LEU A 170 -4.35 -2.89 -3.85
C LEU A 170 -3.06 -2.10 -4.05
N GLN A 171 -2.45 -1.71 -2.93
CA GLN A 171 -1.15 -1.05 -2.88
C GLN A 171 -0.30 -1.82 -1.90
N GLY A 172 0.55 -2.67 -2.38
CA GLY A 172 1.36 -3.37 -1.43
C GLY A 172 2.35 -4.32 -2.03
N SER A 173 3.31 -4.65 -1.22
CA SER A 173 4.42 -5.51 -1.51
C SER A 173 4.02 -6.99 -1.67
N THR A 174 2.76 -7.34 -1.38
CA THR A 174 2.25 -8.70 -1.61
C THR A 174 0.74 -8.71 -1.79
N PHE A 175 0.27 -9.49 -2.75
CA PHE A 175 -1.14 -9.82 -2.98
C PHE A 175 -1.25 -11.07 -3.86
N MET A 176 -2.37 -11.77 -3.74
CA MET A 176 -2.73 -12.88 -4.61
C MET A 176 -3.77 -12.42 -5.62
N TYR A 177 -3.64 -12.86 -6.86
CA TYR A 177 -4.62 -12.57 -7.89
C TYR A 177 -4.97 -13.78 -8.74
N ARG A 178 -6.17 -13.76 -9.30
CA ARG A 178 -6.66 -14.71 -10.29
C ARG A 178 -6.12 -14.30 -11.66
N VAL A 179 -5.44 -15.20 -12.34
CA VAL A 179 -4.81 -14.93 -13.66
C VAL A 179 -5.86 -14.46 -14.69
N GLU A 180 -7.03 -15.07 -14.66
CA GLU A 180 -8.13 -14.69 -15.56
C GLU A 180 -8.64 -13.25 -15.34
N ALA A 181 -8.50 -12.70 -14.13
CA ALA A 181 -8.86 -11.31 -13.82
C ALA A 181 -7.82 -10.31 -14.34
N ALA A 182 -6.59 -10.76 -14.61
CA ALA A 182 -5.44 -9.95 -14.96
C ALA A 182 -5.15 -9.92 -16.48
N LYS A 183 -6.15 -10.04 -17.34
CA LYS A 183 -5.98 -10.09 -18.81
C LYS A 183 -5.33 -8.83 -19.40
N HIS A 184 -5.51 -7.68 -18.77
CA HIS A 184 -4.95 -6.41 -19.20
C HIS A 184 -3.41 -6.33 -19.05
N GLY A 185 -2.82 -7.14 -18.16
CA GLY A 185 -1.38 -7.15 -17.90
C GLY A 185 -0.87 -5.97 -17.08
N TYR A 186 0.43 -5.99 -16.82
CA TYR A 186 1.13 -4.88 -16.18
C TYR A 186 1.45 -3.76 -17.18
N ASP A 187 1.50 -2.52 -16.71
CA ASP A 187 1.87 -1.38 -17.54
C ASP A 187 3.39 -1.28 -17.74
N LEU A 188 3.88 -1.89 -18.81
CA LEU A 188 5.31 -1.91 -19.14
C LEU A 188 5.86 -0.56 -19.60
N THR A 189 5.05 0.49 -19.68
CA THR A 189 5.51 1.85 -19.99
C THR A 189 6.06 2.58 -18.76
N LEU A 190 5.77 2.07 -17.56
CA LEU A 190 6.34 2.59 -16.32
C LEU A 190 7.86 2.40 -16.28
N SER A 191 8.50 3.15 -15.41
CA SER A 191 9.95 3.01 -15.19
C SER A 191 10.32 1.64 -14.61
N ARG A 192 11.62 1.36 -14.56
CA ARG A 192 12.13 0.15 -13.89
C ARG A 192 11.74 0.06 -12.42
N LYS A 193 11.48 1.18 -11.75
CA LYS A 193 11.04 1.22 -10.36
C LYS A 193 9.57 0.85 -10.21
N GLY A 194 8.76 1.20 -11.19
CA GLY A 194 7.36 0.82 -11.24
C GLY A 194 6.47 1.50 -10.20
N HIS A 195 6.69 2.79 -9.96
CA HIS A 195 5.82 3.51 -9.04
C HIS A 195 4.35 3.45 -9.49
N ARG A 196 3.44 3.12 -8.59
CA ARG A 196 1.99 2.92 -8.84
C ARG A 196 1.60 1.67 -9.63
N GLU A 197 2.54 0.78 -9.92
CA GLU A 197 2.25 -0.37 -10.80
C GLU A 197 1.18 -1.31 -10.20
N GLU A 198 1.19 -1.56 -8.90
CA GLU A 198 0.21 -2.41 -8.22
C GLU A 198 -1.20 -1.77 -8.26
N THR A 199 -1.26 -0.46 -8.04
CA THR A 199 -2.53 0.30 -8.11
C THR A 199 -3.12 0.24 -9.51
N ILE A 200 -2.30 0.48 -10.55
CA ILE A 200 -2.73 0.41 -11.93
C ILE A 200 -3.23 -1.00 -12.26
N PHE A 201 -2.41 -2.00 -11.96
CA PHE A 201 -2.70 -3.40 -12.25
C PHE A 201 -4.01 -3.87 -11.59
N THR A 202 -4.18 -3.58 -10.31
CA THR A 202 -5.36 -4.07 -9.58
C THR A 202 -6.62 -3.26 -9.88
N TYR A 203 -6.51 -1.95 -10.10
CA TYR A 203 -7.67 -1.14 -10.47
C TYR A 203 -8.22 -1.49 -11.87
N GLU A 204 -7.37 -1.88 -12.83
CA GLU A 204 -7.84 -2.39 -14.12
C GLU A 204 -8.70 -3.67 -13.97
N MET A 205 -8.46 -4.50 -12.97
CA MET A 205 -9.35 -5.62 -12.65
C MET A 205 -10.74 -5.11 -12.22
N VAL A 206 -10.80 -4.08 -11.37
CA VAL A 206 -12.08 -3.48 -10.96
C VAL A 206 -12.82 -2.91 -12.15
N ARG A 207 -12.13 -2.22 -13.06
CA ARG A 207 -12.71 -1.70 -14.31
C ARG A 207 -13.22 -2.80 -15.24
N ALA A 208 -12.62 -3.99 -15.17
CA ALA A 208 -13.11 -5.19 -15.87
C ALA A 208 -14.27 -5.92 -15.15
N GLY A 209 -14.77 -5.37 -14.03
CA GLY A 209 -15.91 -5.91 -13.28
C GLY A 209 -15.56 -6.89 -12.17
N TRP A 210 -14.27 -7.05 -11.83
CA TRP A 210 -13.83 -7.89 -10.72
C TRP A 210 -13.92 -7.15 -9.39
N GLN A 211 -14.06 -7.90 -8.31
CA GLN A 211 -14.00 -7.41 -6.94
C GLN A 211 -12.59 -7.61 -6.39
N LEU A 212 -12.15 -6.70 -5.56
CA LEU A 212 -10.90 -6.84 -4.80
C LEU A 212 -11.21 -6.82 -3.31
N ALA A 213 -10.34 -7.47 -2.52
CA ALA A 213 -10.47 -7.48 -1.07
C ALA A 213 -9.12 -7.21 -0.39
N ALA A 214 -9.16 -6.50 0.73
CA ALA A 214 -8.07 -6.42 1.70
C ALA A 214 -8.47 -7.16 2.97
N ILE A 215 -7.52 -7.88 3.58
CA ILE A 215 -7.74 -8.63 4.80
C ILE A 215 -7.10 -7.88 5.96
N ASN A 216 -7.89 -7.10 6.68
CA ASN A 216 -7.44 -6.42 7.89
C ASN A 216 -7.11 -7.43 8.99
N GLY A 217 -6.10 -7.14 9.79
CA GLY A 217 -5.61 -8.05 10.84
C GLY A 217 -4.69 -9.16 10.33
N LEU A 218 -4.62 -9.41 9.02
CA LEU A 218 -3.60 -10.24 8.39
C LEU A 218 -2.37 -9.37 8.10
N ASN A 219 -1.58 -9.08 9.13
CA ASN A 219 -0.49 -8.12 9.04
C ASN A 219 0.76 -8.77 8.46
N THR A 220 1.25 -8.26 7.34
CA THR A 220 2.52 -8.67 6.71
C THR A 220 3.52 -7.53 6.85
N TRP A 221 4.75 -7.85 7.28
CA TRP A 221 5.79 -6.86 7.48
C TRP A 221 6.52 -6.57 6.17
N HIS A 222 6.59 -5.30 5.77
CA HIS A 222 7.37 -4.83 4.64
C HIS A 222 8.49 -3.92 5.14
N PHE A 223 9.73 -4.36 5.02
CA PHE A 223 10.86 -3.68 5.64
C PHE A 223 11.28 -2.39 4.93
N HIS A 224 10.83 -2.13 3.72
CA HIS A 224 11.31 -1.00 2.93
C HIS A 224 12.85 -0.91 2.97
N TYR A 225 13.51 -2.04 2.70
CA TYR A 225 14.95 -2.14 2.89
C TYR A 225 15.70 -1.18 1.96
N SER A 226 16.54 -0.33 2.53
CA SER A 226 17.18 0.77 1.81
C SER A 226 18.25 0.33 0.81
N ASN A 227 18.85 -0.85 1.02
CA ASN A 227 19.87 -1.40 0.14
C ASN A 227 19.27 -2.42 -0.83
N GLY A 228 19.86 -2.53 -2.01
CA GLY A 228 19.34 -3.36 -3.10
C GLY A 228 18.10 -2.75 -3.78
N GLY A 229 17.47 -3.53 -4.66
CA GLY A 229 16.43 -3.04 -5.54
C GLY A 229 16.97 -2.08 -6.61
N ILE A 230 16.07 -1.37 -7.27
CA ILE A 230 16.47 -0.36 -8.26
C ILE A 230 16.64 0.97 -7.55
N ARG A 231 17.89 1.43 -7.48
CA ARG A 231 18.29 2.72 -6.92
C ARG A 231 18.99 3.52 -8.01
N SER A 232 18.80 4.82 -8.03
CA SER A 232 19.51 5.74 -8.92
C SER A 232 19.57 7.12 -8.28
N ASP A 233 20.57 7.91 -8.65
CA ASP A 233 20.70 9.31 -8.26
C ASP A 233 19.53 10.19 -8.77
N HIS A 234 18.74 9.65 -9.69
CA HIS A 234 17.57 10.30 -10.27
C HIS A 234 16.25 9.70 -9.79
N GLU A 235 16.24 9.01 -8.66
CA GLU A 235 15.05 8.29 -8.15
C GLU A 235 13.81 9.20 -8.08
N GLN A 236 13.97 10.42 -7.58
CA GLN A 236 12.86 11.37 -7.49
C GLN A 236 12.28 11.74 -8.86
N LYS A 237 13.13 11.92 -9.87
CA LYS A 237 12.69 12.21 -11.23
C LYS A 237 11.89 11.04 -11.82
N ILE A 238 12.36 9.83 -11.59
CA ILE A 238 11.69 8.60 -12.04
C ILE A 238 10.31 8.45 -11.40
N LEU A 239 10.19 8.70 -10.10
CA LEU A 239 8.90 8.69 -9.40
C LEU A 239 7.92 9.72 -9.96
N VAL A 240 8.40 10.93 -10.25
CA VAL A 240 7.57 11.99 -10.85
C VAL A 240 7.10 11.62 -12.26
N GLU A 241 7.93 10.96 -13.05
CA GLU A 241 7.56 10.50 -14.39
C GLU A 241 6.49 9.40 -14.34
N ASP A 242 6.63 8.43 -13.48
CA ASP A 242 5.61 7.37 -13.29
C ASP A 242 4.30 7.96 -12.73
N GLU A 243 4.40 8.90 -11.78
CA GLU A 243 3.22 9.59 -11.24
C GLU A 243 2.46 10.37 -12.33
N LYS A 244 3.16 11.03 -13.27
CA LYS A 244 2.51 11.68 -14.43
C LYS A 244 1.76 10.67 -15.31
N LYS A 245 2.35 9.51 -15.56
CA LYS A 245 1.70 8.44 -16.33
C LYS A 245 0.46 7.92 -15.59
N PHE A 246 0.54 7.77 -14.28
CA PHE A 246 -0.60 7.38 -13.45
C PHE A 246 -1.73 8.42 -13.51
N GLN A 247 -1.42 9.71 -13.43
CA GLN A 247 -2.41 10.78 -13.58
C GLN A 247 -3.10 10.75 -14.94
N ILE A 248 -2.36 10.48 -16.02
CA ILE A 248 -2.94 10.30 -17.35
C ILE A 248 -3.94 9.14 -17.34
N LYS A 249 -3.59 8.01 -16.72
CA LYS A 249 -4.51 6.87 -16.59
C LYS A 249 -5.75 7.20 -15.76
N LEU A 250 -5.60 7.87 -14.63
CA LEU A 250 -6.76 8.30 -13.82
C LEU A 250 -7.73 9.14 -14.67
N ASN A 251 -7.22 10.07 -15.46
CA ASN A 251 -8.03 10.87 -16.39
C ASN A 251 -8.72 10.01 -17.45
N GLN A 252 -8.01 9.06 -18.07
CA GLN A 252 -8.56 8.12 -19.04
C GLN A 252 -9.67 7.24 -18.43
N TRP A 253 -9.56 6.90 -17.15
CA TRP A 253 -10.56 6.14 -16.41
C TRP A 253 -11.75 6.98 -15.93
N GLY A 254 -11.68 8.31 -16.11
CA GLY A 254 -12.68 9.23 -15.58
C GLY A 254 -12.62 9.41 -14.06
N VAL A 255 -11.53 8.96 -13.42
CA VAL A 255 -11.30 9.12 -11.98
C VAL A 255 -10.77 10.52 -11.72
N ARG A 256 -11.44 11.22 -10.81
CA ARG A 256 -10.98 12.53 -10.31
C ARG A 256 -10.51 12.36 -8.87
N PRO A 257 -9.20 12.30 -8.64
CA PRO A 257 -8.68 12.21 -7.28
C PRO A 257 -9.20 13.36 -6.43
N ARG A 258 -9.68 13.04 -5.25
CA ARG A 258 -10.09 14.06 -4.28
C ARG A 258 -8.85 14.68 -3.68
N GLY A 259 -8.76 16.00 -3.74
CA GLY A 259 -7.83 16.75 -2.92
C GLY A 259 -8.12 16.50 -1.44
N HIS A 260 -7.14 16.71 -0.60
CA HIS A 260 -7.33 16.72 0.85
C HIS A 260 -6.78 18.01 1.44
N LYS A 261 -7.41 18.46 2.52
CA LYS A 261 -6.91 19.55 3.36
C LYS A 261 -6.69 18.99 4.76
N LEU A 262 -5.44 18.96 5.17
CA LEU A 262 -5.06 18.56 6.52
C LEU A 262 -5.07 19.79 7.43
N ILE A 263 -5.69 19.66 8.58
CA ILE A 263 -5.82 20.71 9.59
C ILE A 263 -5.48 20.11 10.94
N PHE A 264 -4.61 20.76 11.68
CA PHE A 264 -4.18 20.36 13.01
C PHE A 264 -4.67 21.33 14.07
N LEU A 265 -5.23 20.79 15.14
CA LEU A 265 -5.55 21.55 16.34
C LEU A 265 -4.85 20.91 17.54
N ASP A 266 -3.71 21.48 17.92
CA ASP A 266 -2.85 21.02 19.01
C ASP A 266 -3.02 21.82 20.30
N SER A 267 -4.08 22.58 20.41
CA SER A 267 -4.33 23.57 21.46
C SER A 267 -5.45 23.17 22.42
N GLY A 268 -5.88 24.10 23.25
CA GLY A 268 -6.92 23.85 24.25
C GLY A 268 -8.33 23.64 23.70
N ARG A 269 -9.26 23.17 24.53
CA ARG A 269 -10.67 22.95 24.14
C ARG A 269 -11.35 24.22 23.62
N GLY A 270 -11.04 25.37 24.21
CA GLY A 270 -11.60 26.67 23.76
C GLY A 270 -11.23 26.97 22.30
N ASP A 271 -10.03 26.59 21.90
CA ASP A 271 -9.52 26.78 20.54
C ASP A 271 -10.27 25.87 19.55
N HIS A 272 -10.58 24.65 19.95
CA HIS A 272 -11.36 23.71 19.15
C HIS A 272 -12.79 24.22 18.92
N TYR A 273 -13.41 24.81 19.94
CA TYR A 273 -14.72 25.45 19.77
C TYR A 273 -14.66 26.71 18.89
N ALA A 274 -13.60 27.53 19.02
CA ALA A 274 -13.39 28.66 18.13
C ALA A 274 -13.19 28.25 16.67
N PHE A 275 -12.45 27.16 16.44
CA PHE A 275 -12.28 26.56 15.12
C PHE A 275 -13.60 25.98 14.57
N LYS A 276 -14.36 25.30 15.41
CA LYS A 276 -15.63 24.68 15.02
C LYS A 276 -16.60 25.66 14.34
N ILE A 277 -16.55 26.92 14.70
CA ILE A 277 -17.40 27.99 14.13
C ILE A 277 -17.16 28.15 12.62
N ILE A 278 -15.93 27.90 12.13
CA ILE A 278 -15.58 28.08 10.71
C ILE A 278 -15.78 26.82 9.86
N ILE A 279 -16.19 25.69 10.44
CA ILE A 279 -16.38 24.44 9.69
C ILE A 279 -17.35 24.58 8.50
N PRO A 280 -18.50 25.25 8.60
CA PRO A 280 -19.38 25.44 7.44
C PRO A 280 -18.68 26.16 6.27
N GLU A 281 -17.86 27.16 6.57
CA GLU A 281 -17.08 27.90 5.57
C GLU A 281 -15.97 27.05 4.96
N LEU A 282 -15.33 26.20 5.77
CA LEU A 282 -14.34 25.22 5.29
C LEU A 282 -14.97 24.19 4.35
N LEU A 283 -16.13 23.66 4.70
CA LEU A 283 -16.86 22.71 3.86
C LEU A 283 -17.22 23.30 2.50
N GLU A 284 -17.62 24.56 2.45
CA GLU A 284 -17.90 25.23 1.16
C GLU A 284 -16.61 25.48 0.36
N LYS A 285 -15.55 26.00 1.01
CA LYS A 285 -14.27 26.24 0.34
C LYS A 285 -13.66 24.95 -0.22
N TYR A 286 -13.71 23.86 0.54
CA TYR A 286 -13.11 22.57 0.20
C TYR A 286 -14.14 21.51 -0.22
N LYS A 287 -15.26 21.93 -0.83
CA LYS A 287 -16.35 21.02 -1.24
C LYS A 287 -15.93 19.87 -2.16
N ASN A 288 -14.84 20.06 -2.91
CA ASN A 288 -14.25 19.05 -3.79
C ASN A 288 -13.03 18.35 -3.17
N ALA A 289 -12.80 18.55 -1.87
CA ALA A 289 -11.68 17.96 -1.16
C ALA A 289 -12.16 17.30 0.13
N LYS A 290 -11.43 16.30 0.60
CA LYS A 290 -11.63 15.71 1.91
C LYS A 290 -10.84 16.50 2.96
N ILE A 291 -11.49 16.90 4.05
CA ILE A 291 -10.85 17.58 5.17
C ILE A 291 -10.47 16.52 6.20
N ILE A 292 -9.19 16.47 6.54
CA ILE A 292 -8.66 15.65 7.65
C ILE A 292 -8.41 16.60 8.80
N LEU A 293 -9.22 16.48 9.85
CA LEU A 293 -9.14 17.30 11.04
C LEU A 293 -8.52 16.49 12.18
N ALA A 294 -7.23 16.69 12.42
CA ALA A 294 -6.49 16.07 13.50
C ALA A 294 -6.50 16.95 14.75
N VAL A 295 -6.96 16.41 15.86
CA VAL A 295 -7.31 17.21 17.03
C VAL A 295 -6.87 16.57 18.34
N CYS A 296 -6.52 17.41 19.35
CA CYS A 296 -6.32 16.95 20.72
C CYS A 296 -7.62 16.52 21.40
N TRP A 297 -8.75 17.13 21.02
CA TRP A 297 -10.06 16.95 21.66
C TRP A 297 -11.13 16.56 20.64
N PRO A 298 -11.16 15.29 20.18
CA PRO A 298 -12.10 14.82 19.17
C PRO A 298 -13.57 14.99 19.59
N ASP A 299 -13.85 14.92 20.90
CA ASP A 299 -15.17 15.07 21.48
C ASP A 299 -15.80 16.45 21.22
N CYS A 300 -14.99 17.49 20.97
CA CYS A 300 -15.50 18.79 20.56
C CYS A 300 -16.26 18.79 19.22
N PHE A 301 -16.07 17.73 18.40
CA PHE A 301 -16.57 17.63 17.03
C PHE A 301 -17.52 16.44 16.80
N TRP A 302 -17.95 15.74 17.84
CA TRP A 302 -18.76 14.52 17.74
C TRP A 302 -20.11 14.70 17.02
N ASP A 303 -20.62 15.93 16.98
CA ASP A 303 -21.86 16.32 16.30
C ASP A 303 -21.66 16.68 14.82
N ILE A 304 -20.41 16.77 14.36
CA ILE A 304 -20.10 16.98 12.94
C ILE A 304 -20.28 15.64 12.21
N LYS A 305 -21.34 15.55 11.43
CA LYS A 305 -21.68 14.36 10.63
C LYS A 305 -21.69 14.74 9.17
N THR A 306 -20.57 14.55 8.50
CA THR A 306 -20.43 14.77 7.05
C THR A 306 -19.32 13.89 6.50
N ASP A 307 -19.53 13.35 5.32
CA ASP A 307 -18.55 12.49 4.65
C ASP A 307 -17.31 13.25 4.18
N ASN A 308 -17.36 14.58 4.18
CA ASN A 308 -16.26 15.42 3.73
C ASN A 308 -15.23 15.75 4.83
N ILE A 309 -15.53 15.48 6.11
CA ILE A 309 -14.59 15.67 7.21
C ILE A 309 -14.32 14.34 7.90
N ASN A 310 -13.04 13.98 8.01
CA ASN A 310 -12.57 12.92 8.90
C ASN A 310 -11.93 13.55 10.12
N ILE A 311 -12.45 13.25 11.30
CA ILE A 311 -11.91 13.69 12.57
C ILE A 311 -11.09 12.54 13.17
N CYS A 312 -9.85 12.83 13.55
CA CYS A 312 -8.94 11.85 14.15
C CYS A 312 -8.13 12.47 15.29
N SER A 313 -7.44 11.64 16.05
CA SER A 313 -6.49 12.13 17.04
C SER A 313 -5.24 12.71 16.37
N LEU A 314 -4.52 13.60 17.07
CA LEU A 314 -3.23 14.09 16.58
C LEU A 314 -2.24 12.94 16.34
N ALA A 315 -2.24 11.94 17.20
CA ALA A 315 -1.32 10.80 17.09
C ALA A 315 -1.52 10.02 15.79
N ASP A 316 -2.75 9.92 15.30
CA ASP A 316 -3.07 9.24 14.05
C ASP A 316 -2.58 10.00 12.80
N ALA A 317 -2.40 11.32 12.92
CA ALA A 317 -2.05 12.18 11.80
C ALA A 317 -0.59 12.66 11.80
N LEU A 318 0.12 12.56 12.93
CA LEU A 318 1.51 13.02 13.07
C LEU A 318 2.50 12.51 12.00
N PRO A 319 2.36 11.31 11.44
CA PRO A 319 3.25 10.85 10.38
C PRO A 319 3.06 11.55 9.03
N ILE A 320 2.00 12.34 8.87
CA ILE A 320 1.56 12.83 7.56
C ILE A 320 2.07 14.24 7.29
N THR A 321 2.44 15.03 8.33
CA THR A 321 2.67 16.46 8.14
C THR A 321 3.67 17.10 9.10
N ASN A 322 4.09 18.31 8.72
CA ASN A 322 4.81 19.26 9.56
C ASN A 322 3.81 20.04 10.44
N VAL A 323 3.75 19.72 11.72
CA VAL A 323 2.78 20.28 12.68
C VAL A 323 2.96 21.80 12.88
N GLU A 324 4.18 22.31 12.72
CA GLU A 324 4.49 23.73 12.96
C GLU A 324 3.72 24.68 12.05
N GLU A 325 3.46 24.28 10.80
CA GLU A 325 2.69 25.10 9.83
C GLU A 325 1.23 25.32 10.22
N HIS A 326 0.73 24.51 11.14
CA HIS A 326 -0.68 24.51 11.56
C HIS A 326 -0.90 25.13 12.95
N ASN A 327 0.17 25.51 13.65
CA ASN A 327 0.04 26.06 14.99
C ASN A 327 -0.55 27.48 14.96
N ILE A 328 -1.76 27.65 15.52
CA ILE A 328 -2.48 28.92 15.47
C ILE A 328 -1.77 30.04 16.24
N TYR A 329 -1.12 29.72 17.36
CA TYR A 329 -0.42 30.72 18.16
C TYR A 329 0.84 31.24 17.47
N MET A 330 1.59 30.37 16.82
CA MET A 330 2.72 30.79 15.97
C MET A 330 2.24 31.65 14.79
N PHE A 331 1.11 31.32 14.18
CA PHE A 331 0.48 32.14 13.14
C PHE A 331 0.12 33.52 13.67
N MET A 332 -0.53 33.60 14.84
CA MET A 332 -0.95 34.86 15.47
C MET A 332 0.25 35.72 15.84
N GLU A 333 1.30 35.14 16.42
CA GLU A 333 2.53 35.84 16.79
C GLU A 333 3.23 36.41 15.54
N LYS A 334 3.47 35.59 14.53
CA LYS A 334 4.12 35.97 13.27
C LYS A 334 3.38 37.12 12.55
N ASN A 335 2.07 37.18 12.67
CA ASN A 335 1.23 38.19 12.00
C ASN A 335 0.80 39.34 12.93
N ASN A 336 1.33 39.45 14.16
CA ASN A 336 0.91 40.43 15.16
C ASN A 336 -0.64 40.50 15.32
N TRP A 337 -1.26 39.33 15.39
CA TRP A 337 -2.69 39.18 15.33
C TRP A 337 -3.37 39.67 16.60
N LYS A 338 -4.28 40.68 16.47
CA LYS A 338 -4.95 41.32 17.60
C LYS A 338 -6.47 41.05 17.62
N LYS A 339 -6.95 40.25 16.68
CA LYS A 339 -8.35 39.88 16.55
C LYS A 339 -8.66 38.58 17.29
N SER A 340 -9.92 38.14 17.20
CA SER A 340 -10.35 36.90 17.84
C SER A 340 -9.66 35.66 17.25
N LEU A 341 -9.64 34.59 18.03
CA LEU A 341 -9.09 33.30 17.61
C LEU A 341 -9.84 32.71 16.39
N THR A 342 -11.17 32.88 16.36
CA THR A 342 -11.98 32.46 15.20
C THR A 342 -11.57 33.17 13.91
N GLU A 343 -11.30 34.48 13.98
CA GLU A 343 -10.80 35.23 12.82
C GLU A 343 -9.38 34.83 12.43
N ALA A 344 -8.53 34.43 13.38
CA ALA A 344 -7.21 33.89 13.09
C ALA A 344 -7.31 32.56 12.35
N TYR A 345 -8.21 31.67 12.76
CA TYR A 345 -8.46 30.42 12.03
C TYR A 345 -9.01 30.66 10.62
N ARG A 346 -9.92 31.65 10.45
CA ARG A 346 -10.33 32.03 9.09
C ARG A 346 -9.16 32.48 8.24
N ALA A 347 -8.30 33.35 8.77
CA ALA A 347 -7.15 33.84 8.03
C ALA A 347 -6.09 32.75 7.72
N LEU A 348 -5.97 31.72 8.57
CA LEU A 348 -5.04 30.61 8.35
C LEU A 348 -5.57 29.61 7.33
N TYR A 349 -6.87 29.32 7.33
CA TYR A 349 -7.42 28.19 6.56
C TYR A 349 -8.39 28.59 5.44
N LEU A 350 -8.99 29.78 5.51
CA LEU A 350 -9.90 30.33 4.51
C LEU A 350 -9.25 31.42 3.67
#